data_810054e58cb0479d3ef599213dbda76a
#
_entry.id   810054e58cb0479d3ef599213dbda76a
#
_cell.length_a   1.000
_cell.length_b   1.000
_cell.length_c   1.000
_cell.angle_alpha   90.00
_cell.angle_beta   90.00
_cell.angle_gamma   90.00
#
_symmetry.space_group_name_H-M   'P 1'
#
loop_
_entity.id
_entity.type
_entity.pdbx_description
1 polymer ?
#
loop_
_entity_poly.entity_id
_entity_poly.type
_entity_poly.pdbx_seq_one_letter_code
_entity_poly.pdbx_strand_id
1 'polypeptide(L)'
;MAKKAKKSHTRKGVELRIVNPNAAGIDIADTEMQVCVPSDRDGDNNRRFGSFTRDLTEISEWLKACDIDTVAMEATGIYWIPLFFKLKESGIDVILVNAHEVKNISEKKTDDI
;
A
#
# COMPACT_ATOMS: atom_id res chain seq x y z
N MET A 1 10.02 21.30 4.21
CA MET A 1 9.62 21.07 4.01
C MET A 1 8.83 20.67 3.96
N ALA A 2 8.68 20.66 4.11
CA ALA A 2 7.90 20.25 3.94
C ALA A 2 7.03 20.36 4.08
N LYS A 3 6.81 20.80 4.08
CA LYS A 3 5.92 20.82 4.10
C LYS A 3 5.12 20.77 3.59
N LYS A 4 5.21 20.96 3.30
CA LYS A 4 4.45 20.86 2.78
C LYS A 4 3.68 20.29 2.45
N ALA A 5 3.73 20.07 2.31
CA ALA A 5 3.04 19.38 1.97
C ALA A 5 2.10 19.29 2.26
N LYS A 6 1.54 19.73 2.49
CA LYS A 6 0.65 19.52 2.66
C LYS A 6 -0.28 19.82 2.38
N LYS A 7 -0.55 20.33 2.15
CA LYS A 7 -1.38 20.56 1.83
C LYS A 7 -1.94 20.40 1.02
N SER A 8 -2.05 20.52 0.73
CA SER A 8 -2.57 20.34 -0.09
C SER A 8 -3.48 19.60 -0.20
N HIS A 9 -3.73 19.18 0.18
CA HIS A 9 -4.62 18.40 0.07
C HIS A 9 -5.81 18.72 0.59
N THR A 10 -6.14 19.56 0.84
CA THR A 10 -7.26 19.85 1.43
C THR A 10 -8.21 20.33 0.50
N ARG A 11 -9.29 19.90 0.39
CA ARG A 11 -10.15 20.26 -0.49
C ARG A 11 -11.30 20.60 0.09
N LYS A 12 -11.93 21.42 -0.12
CA LYS A 12 -13.02 21.83 0.34
C LYS A 12 -13.71 21.12 1.21
N GLY A 13 -14.16 21.18 2.00
CA GLY A 13 -14.93 20.49 2.91
C GLY A 13 -14.36 19.19 3.29
N VAL A 14 -13.57 18.68 2.46
CA VAL A 14 -12.98 17.41 2.74
C VAL A 14 -11.55 17.62 3.02
N GLU A 15 -11.14 17.15 4.14
CA GLU A 15 -9.78 17.30 4.51
C GLU A 15 -9.14 15.97 4.54
N LEU A 16 -8.11 15.75 3.74
CA LEU A 16 -7.41 14.51 3.74
C LEU A 16 -6.30 14.58 4.74
N ARG A 17 -6.37 13.70 5.72
CA ARG A 17 -5.40 13.67 6.70
C ARG A 17 -4.49 12.56 6.52
N ILE A 18 -3.24 12.71 6.81
CA ILE A 18 -2.29 11.61 6.83
C ILE A 18 -2.36 11.02 8.20
N VAL A 19 -3.06 9.92 8.27
CA VAL A 19 -3.25 9.25 9.54
C VAL A 19 -2.04 8.42 9.89
N ASN A 20 -1.38 7.86 8.90
CA ASN A 20 -0.21 7.03 9.14
C ASN A 20 0.87 7.41 8.15
N PRO A 21 1.85 8.19 8.57
CA PRO A 21 2.90 8.61 7.64
C PRO A 21 3.85 7.48 7.27
N ASN A 22 3.78 6.35 7.96
CA ASN A 22 4.67 5.22 7.69
C ASN A 22 3.96 4.16 6.88
N ALA A 23 3.18 4.57 5.91
CA ALA A 23 2.41 3.66 5.10
C ALA A 23 2.93 3.60 3.69
N ALA A 24 2.81 2.43 3.08
CA ALA A 24 3.19 2.23 1.71
C ALA A 24 2.02 1.64 0.94
N GLY A 25 2.08 1.71 -0.38
CA GLY A 25 1.06 1.15 -1.22
C GLY A 25 1.64 0.07 -2.11
N ILE A 26 0.89 -1.00 -2.32
CA ILE A 26 1.32 -2.07 -3.19
C ILE A 26 0.17 -2.42 -4.12
N ASP A 27 0.47 -2.42 -5.42
CA ASP A 27 -0.49 -2.80 -6.43
C ASP A 27 -0.01 -4.10 -7.04
N ILE A 28 -0.79 -5.15 -6.90
CA ILE A 28 -0.41 -6.47 -7.38
C ILE A 28 -1.21 -6.79 -8.62
N ALA A 29 -0.51 -7.01 -9.72
CA ALA A 29 -1.14 -7.34 -10.98
C ALA A 29 -0.49 -8.61 -11.50
N ASP A 30 -1.20 -9.70 -11.38
CA ASP A 30 -0.70 -10.96 -11.87
C ASP A 30 0.60 -11.31 -11.15
N THR A 31 1.72 -11.34 -11.84
CA THR A 31 2.98 -11.71 -11.23
C THR A 31 3.90 -10.52 -11.03
N GLU A 32 3.36 -9.31 -11.13
CA GLU A 32 4.16 -8.13 -10.93
C GLU A 32 3.61 -7.30 -9.80
N MET A 33 4.49 -6.71 -9.03
CA MET A 33 4.08 -5.93 -7.88
C MET A 33 4.73 -4.56 -7.93
N GLN A 34 3.90 -3.53 -7.84
CA GLN A 34 4.36 -2.16 -7.83
C GLN A 34 4.30 -1.68 -6.39
N VAL A 35 5.42 -1.28 -5.83
CA VAL A 35 5.50 -0.91 -4.43
C VAL A 35 5.95 0.52 -4.32
N CYS A 36 5.20 1.32 -3.58
CA CYS A 36 5.47 2.73 -3.45
C CYS A 36 5.56 3.12 -1.99
N VAL A 37 6.66 3.77 -1.61
CA VAL A 37 6.83 4.31 -0.26
C VAL A 37 6.83 5.83 -0.36
N PRO A 38 6.69 6.54 0.77
CA PRO A 38 6.75 7.99 0.71
C PRO A 38 8.09 8.45 0.16
N SER A 39 8.05 9.54 -0.58
CA SER A 39 9.25 10.00 -1.29
C SER A 39 10.36 10.44 -0.36
N ASP A 40 10.05 10.73 0.90
CA ASP A 40 11.09 11.11 1.84
C ASP A 40 11.81 9.92 2.43
N ARG A 41 11.40 8.69 2.10
CA ARG A 41 12.05 7.51 2.63
C ARG A 41 13.10 6.94 1.69
N ASP A 42 12.91 7.17 0.41
CA ASP A 42 13.83 6.62 -0.58
C ASP A 42 13.64 7.42 -1.85
N GLY A 43 14.74 7.87 -2.45
CA GLY A 43 14.65 8.62 -3.70
C GLY A 43 14.03 7.78 -4.81
N ASP A 44 14.29 6.48 -4.79
CA ASP A 44 13.68 5.57 -5.74
C ASP A 44 12.48 4.94 -5.03
N ASN A 45 11.44 5.72 -4.88
CA ASN A 45 10.34 5.36 -3.99
C ASN A 45 9.22 4.56 -4.65
N ASN A 46 9.33 4.25 -5.92
CA ASN A 46 8.30 3.50 -6.63
C ASN A 46 9.00 2.42 -7.41
N ARG A 47 8.89 1.19 -6.95
CA ARG A 47 9.66 0.09 -7.52
C ARG A 47 8.76 -1.05 -7.96
N ARG A 48 9.24 -1.76 -8.95
CA ARG A 48 8.53 -2.92 -9.47
C ARG A 48 9.27 -4.17 -9.11
N PHE A 49 8.55 -5.16 -8.64
CA PHE A 49 9.12 -6.43 -8.25
C PHE A 49 8.36 -7.58 -8.92
N GLY A 50 9.00 -8.73 -8.99
CA GLY A 50 8.30 -9.92 -9.40
C GLY A 50 7.60 -10.56 -8.23
N SER A 51 7.27 -11.83 -8.37
CA SER A 51 6.52 -12.51 -7.32
C SER A 51 7.22 -13.76 -6.80
N PHE A 52 8.49 -13.91 -7.10
CA PHE A 52 9.23 -15.04 -6.54
C PHE A 52 9.52 -14.79 -5.08
N THR A 53 9.82 -15.86 -4.36
CA THR A 53 10.07 -15.76 -2.93
C THR A 53 11.13 -14.70 -2.62
N ARG A 54 12.19 -14.66 -3.40
CA ARG A 54 13.23 -13.67 -3.14
C ARG A 54 12.71 -12.25 -3.34
N ASP A 55 11.77 -12.07 -4.27
CA ASP A 55 11.18 -10.75 -4.49
C ASP A 55 10.39 -10.32 -3.28
N LEU A 56 9.63 -11.24 -2.72
CA LEU A 56 8.82 -10.93 -1.55
C LEU A 56 9.71 -10.57 -0.36
N THR A 57 10.82 -11.26 -0.23
CA THR A 57 11.75 -10.95 0.83
C THR A 57 12.37 -9.58 0.62
N GLU A 58 12.71 -9.24 -0.62
CA GLU A 58 13.26 -7.93 -0.91
C GLU A 58 12.27 -6.82 -0.61
N ILE A 59 11.00 -7.05 -0.96
CA ILE A 59 9.98 -6.06 -0.66
C ILE A 59 9.90 -5.84 0.84
N SER A 60 9.84 -6.93 1.59
CA SER A 60 9.73 -6.84 3.03
C SER A 60 10.92 -6.09 3.64
N GLU A 61 12.11 -6.40 3.17
CA GLU A 61 13.31 -5.77 3.70
C GLU A 61 13.37 -4.30 3.35
N TRP A 62 12.97 -3.95 2.13
CA TRP A 62 12.97 -2.57 1.72
C TRP A 62 11.97 -1.76 2.54
N LEU A 63 10.77 -2.32 2.74
CA LEU A 63 9.77 -1.62 3.51
C LEU A 63 10.23 -1.41 4.95
N LYS A 64 10.89 -2.40 5.53
CA LYS A 64 11.40 -2.24 6.87
C LYS A 64 12.52 -1.18 6.91
N ALA A 65 13.37 -1.17 5.89
CA ALA A 65 14.43 -0.17 5.84
C ALA A 65 13.85 1.23 5.69
N CYS A 66 12.67 1.36 5.13
CA CYS A 66 12.00 2.64 4.97
C CYS A 66 11.11 2.97 6.16
N ASP A 67 11.15 2.17 7.21
CA ASP A 67 10.35 2.38 8.42
C ASP A 67 8.86 2.37 8.13
N ILE A 68 8.45 1.50 7.23
CA ILE A 68 7.04 1.34 6.91
C ILE A 68 6.44 0.35 7.89
N ASP A 69 5.31 0.69 8.46
CA ASP A 69 4.63 -0.23 9.39
C ASP A 69 3.25 -0.65 8.88
N THR A 70 2.76 -0.03 7.82
CA THR A 70 1.44 -0.35 7.30
C THR A 70 1.47 -0.33 5.79
N VAL A 71 0.80 -1.28 5.18
CA VAL A 71 0.74 -1.38 3.74
C VAL A 71 -0.72 -1.47 3.31
N ALA A 72 -1.09 -0.66 2.34
CA ALA A 72 -2.38 -0.82 1.68
C ALA A 72 -2.10 -1.58 0.39
N MET A 73 -2.70 -2.74 0.27
CA MET A 73 -2.42 -3.66 -0.83
C MET A 73 -3.66 -3.82 -1.68
N GLU A 74 -3.54 -3.56 -2.96
CA GLU A 74 -4.64 -3.70 -3.88
C GLU A 74 -4.34 -4.83 -4.84
N ALA A 75 -5.26 -5.77 -4.98
CA ALA A 75 -5.03 -6.90 -5.85
C ALA A 75 -6.34 -7.52 -6.29
N THR A 76 -6.29 -8.16 -7.44
CA THR A 76 -7.39 -9.01 -7.87
C THR A 76 -6.87 -10.43 -7.85
N GLY A 77 -7.74 -11.38 -7.70
CA GLY A 77 -7.33 -12.77 -7.68
C GLY A 77 -6.64 -13.13 -6.39
N ILE A 78 -5.73 -14.06 -6.47
CA ILE A 78 -5.09 -14.61 -5.28
C ILE A 78 -3.60 -14.33 -5.19
N TYR A 79 -3.05 -13.54 -6.08
CA TYR A 79 -1.60 -13.35 -6.11
C TYR A 79 -1.10 -12.53 -4.92
N TRP A 80 -2.00 -11.90 -4.17
CA TRP A 80 -1.61 -11.12 -3.02
C TRP A 80 -1.26 -11.98 -1.80
N ILE A 81 -1.71 -13.23 -1.79
CA ILE A 81 -1.66 -14.04 -0.58
C ILE A 81 -0.24 -14.27 -0.05
N PRO A 82 0.72 -14.70 -0.87
CA PRO A 82 2.05 -14.92 -0.32
C PRO A 82 2.68 -13.66 0.26
N LEU A 83 2.49 -12.52 -0.41
CA LEU A 83 3.08 -11.29 0.08
C LEU A 83 2.40 -10.84 1.37
N PHE A 84 1.09 -11.03 1.45
CA PHE A 84 0.35 -10.69 2.65
C PHE A 84 0.99 -11.37 3.87
N PHE A 85 1.19 -12.67 3.77
CA PHE A 85 1.74 -13.39 4.91
C PHE A 85 3.19 -13.04 5.17
N LYS A 86 3.94 -12.77 4.12
CA LYS A 86 5.32 -12.35 4.30
C LYS A 86 5.40 -11.04 5.08
N LEU A 87 4.54 -10.09 4.75
CA LEU A 87 4.56 -8.80 5.41
C LEU A 87 4.09 -8.92 6.85
N LYS A 88 3.05 -9.72 7.08
CA LYS A 88 2.58 -9.92 8.44
C LYS A 88 3.66 -10.58 9.28
N GLU A 89 4.37 -11.51 8.71
CA GLU A 89 5.45 -12.17 9.41
C GLU A 89 6.54 -11.18 9.77
N SER A 90 6.72 -10.16 8.96
CA SER A 90 7.73 -9.15 9.19
C SER A 90 7.26 -8.03 10.13
N GLY A 91 6.07 -8.15 10.65
CA GLY A 91 5.57 -7.16 11.58
C GLY A 91 4.92 -5.96 10.93
N ILE A 92 4.57 -6.07 9.66
CA ILE A 92 3.93 -4.98 8.93
C ILE A 92 2.45 -5.26 8.84
N ASP A 93 1.63 -4.30 9.21
CA ASP A 93 0.19 -4.43 9.09
C ASP A 93 -0.21 -4.27 7.63
N VAL A 94 -1.17 -5.07 7.20
CA VAL A 94 -1.61 -5.03 5.81
C VAL A 94 -3.10 -4.80 5.75
N ILE A 95 -3.48 -3.82 4.95
CA ILE A 95 -4.88 -3.54 4.68
C ILE A 95 -5.11 -3.93 3.25
N LEU A 96 -5.96 -4.92 3.04
CA LEU A 96 -6.22 -5.40 1.70
C LEU A 96 -7.36 -4.59 1.10
N VAL A 97 -7.09 -3.98 -0.02
CA VAL A 97 -8.06 -3.15 -0.70
C VAL A 97 -8.31 -3.73 -2.07
N ASN A 98 -9.55 -3.89 -2.41
CA ASN A 98 -9.90 -4.35 -3.74
C ASN A 98 -10.45 -3.17 -4.49
N ALA A 99 -9.80 -2.79 -5.59
CA ALA A 99 -10.19 -1.61 -6.33
C ALA A 99 -11.65 -1.70 -6.78
N HIS A 100 -12.05 -2.89 -7.18
CA HIS A 100 -13.41 -3.07 -7.62
C HIS A 100 -14.39 -2.83 -6.48
N GLU A 101 -14.07 -3.35 -5.32
CA GLU A 101 -14.93 -3.16 -4.18
C GLU A 101 -14.95 -1.74 -3.70
N VAL A 102 -13.80 -1.10 -3.70
CA VAL A 102 -13.75 0.29 -3.31
C VAL A 102 -14.64 1.11 -4.23
N LYS A 103 -14.56 0.82 -5.52
CA LYS A 103 -15.38 1.53 -6.46
C LYS A 103 -16.84 1.32 -6.20
N ASN A 104 -17.23 0.19 -5.72
CA ASN A 104 -18.62 -0.13 -5.49
C ASN A 104 -19.12 0.12 -4.09
N ILE A 105 -18.26 0.51 -3.20
CA ILE A 105 -18.67 0.69 -1.83
C ILE A 105 -19.85 1.58 -1.66
N SER A 106 -19.88 2.71 -2.34
CA SER A 106 -20.97 3.63 -2.14
C SER A 106 -22.28 3.06 -2.67
N GLU A 107 -22.20 2.10 -3.55
CA GLU A 107 -23.42 1.53 -4.12
C GLU A 107 -23.89 0.33 -3.36
N LYS A 108 -22.96 -0.40 -2.79
CA LYS A 108 -23.34 -1.64 -2.16
C LYS A 108 -23.13 -1.69 -0.69
N LYS A 109 -22.75 -0.61 -0.11
CA LYS A 109 -22.47 -0.68 1.30
C LYS A 109 -23.61 -1.18 2.11
N THR A 110 -24.76 -1.13 1.57
CA THR A 110 -25.88 -1.63 2.34
C THR A 110 -26.08 -3.08 2.14
N ASP A 111 -25.63 -3.57 1.10
CA ASP A 111 -25.77 -4.97 0.97
C ASP A 111 -24.69 -5.60 1.48
N ASP A 112 -24.01 -5.52 1.67
CA ASP A 112 -23.14 -6.13 2.13
C ASP A 112 -22.81 -6.44 3.01
N ILE A 113 -23.03 -6.23 3.18
CA ILE A 113 -22.74 -6.48 3.90
C ILE A 113 -22.75 -6.83 4.39
#